data_0a893da4b63d0a60fa4b5b8f2e4f715a
#
_entry.id   0a893da4b63d0a60fa4b5b8f2e4f715a
#
_cell.length_a   1.000
_cell.length_b   1.000
_cell.length_c   1.000
_cell.angle_alpha   90.00
_cell.angle_beta   90.00
_cell.angle_gamma   90.00
#
_symmetry.space_group_name_H-M   'P 1'
#
loop_
_entity.id
_entity.type
_entity.pdbx_description
1 polymer ?
#
loop_
_entity_poly.entity_id
_entity_poly.type
_entity_poly.pdbx_seq_one_letter_code
_entity_poly.pdbx_strand_id
1 'polypeptide(L)'
;MQADDIKNLLSFGERIQLEVKEAKNSVPKSIWETYSSFANTQGGYILLGISENLHEEDILKRFTVVGVDDPRKVLTDFWNTINSEKVSANLLRDEDVETIDVEGRDVVSIHIPQADYRNKPVYINGNAFKGSFKRNHEGDYHCTEQAVREMIRDA
;
A
#
# COMPACT_ATOMS: atom_id res chain seq x y z
N MET A 1 -8.06 -7.74 12.01
CA MET A 1 -8.35 -8.40 10.73
C MET A 1 -8.02 -9.88 10.83
N GLN A 2 -8.81 -10.72 10.23
CA GLN A 2 -8.64 -12.17 10.24
C GLN A 2 -8.55 -12.72 8.82
N ALA A 3 -8.26 -14.03 8.70
CA ALA A 3 -8.10 -14.68 7.39
C ALA A 3 -9.30 -14.46 6.47
N ASP A 4 -10.53 -14.53 7.00
CA ASP A 4 -11.73 -14.32 6.19
C ASP A 4 -11.82 -12.91 5.62
N ASP A 5 -11.31 -11.92 6.34
CA ASP A 5 -11.27 -10.53 5.85
C ASP A 5 -10.34 -10.41 4.66
N ILE A 6 -9.19 -11.10 4.70
CA ILE A 6 -8.26 -11.14 3.56
C ILE A 6 -8.93 -11.77 2.35
N LYS A 7 -9.61 -12.91 2.54
CA LYS A 7 -10.31 -13.60 1.45
C LYS A 7 -11.41 -12.74 0.86
N ASN A 8 -12.14 -12.00 1.69
CA ASN A 8 -13.18 -11.08 1.23
C ASN A 8 -12.58 -9.93 0.39
N LEU A 9 -11.47 -9.33 0.83
CA LEU A 9 -10.80 -8.30 0.05
C LEU A 9 -10.38 -8.84 -1.32
N LEU A 10 -9.77 -10.03 -1.35
CA LEU A 10 -9.31 -10.64 -2.61
C LEU A 10 -10.46 -11.00 -3.54
N SER A 11 -11.64 -11.31 -3.01
CA SER A 11 -12.80 -11.66 -3.82
C SER A 11 -13.29 -10.52 -4.70
N PHE A 12 -12.98 -9.27 -4.33
CA PHE A 12 -13.32 -8.10 -5.13
C PHE A 12 -12.20 -7.71 -6.11
N GLY A 13 -11.01 -8.31 -5.98
CA GLY A 13 -9.87 -8.03 -6.83
C GLY A 13 -9.17 -6.71 -6.52
N GLU A 14 -8.04 -6.48 -7.18
CA GLU A 14 -7.36 -5.19 -7.09
C GLU A 14 -8.24 -4.10 -7.67
N ARG A 15 -8.21 -2.96 -7.00
CA ARG A 15 -9.00 -1.80 -7.36
C ARG A 15 -8.37 -0.56 -6.73
N ILE A 16 -9.06 0.56 -6.80
CA ILE A 16 -8.54 1.84 -6.30
C ILE A 16 -8.06 1.78 -4.83
N GLN A 17 -8.59 0.85 -4.02
CA GLN A 17 -8.28 0.75 -2.59
C GLN A 17 -7.59 -0.56 -2.19
N LEU A 18 -7.09 -1.31 -3.15
CA LEU A 18 -6.41 -2.57 -2.85
C LEU A 18 -5.21 -2.79 -3.77
N GLU A 19 -4.07 -3.12 -3.18
CA GLU A 19 -2.85 -3.52 -3.87
C GLU A 19 -2.29 -4.78 -3.23
N VAL A 20 -1.87 -5.76 -4.04
CA VAL A 20 -1.23 -6.98 -3.55
C VAL A 20 0.20 -7.08 -4.07
N LYS A 21 1.09 -7.66 -3.25
CA LYS A 21 2.50 -7.89 -3.57
C LYS A 21 2.94 -9.21 -2.99
N GLU A 22 3.84 -9.92 -3.67
CA GLU A 22 4.39 -11.16 -3.12
C GLU A 22 5.26 -10.91 -1.90
N ALA A 23 6.25 -10.04 -2.01
CA ALA A 23 7.09 -9.56 -0.90
C ALA A 23 7.63 -10.69 -0.01
N LYS A 24 8.13 -11.77 -0.58
CA LYS A 24 8.54 -12.96 0.19
C LYS A 24 9.56 -12.65 1.28
N ASN A 25 10.61 -11.88 0.95
CA ASN A 25 11.75 -11.64 1.85
C ASN A 25 12.06 -10.17 2.09
N SER A 26 11.40 -9.27 1.38
CA SER A 26 11.68 -7.84 1.48
C SER A 26 10.49 -7.01 1.09
N VAL A 27 10.49 -5.76 1.53
CA VAL A 27 9.47 -4.78 1.12
C VAL A 27 9.76 -4.35 -0.30
N PRO A 28 8.82 -4.52 -1.25
CA PRO A 28 9.02 -4.04 -2.61
C PRO A 28 9.18 -2.52 -2.64
N LYS A 29 10.08 -2.01 -3.48
CA LYS A 29 10.31 -0.57 -3.58
C LYS A 29 9.07 0.17 -4.04
N SER A 30 8.26 -0.43 -4.90
CA SER A 30 7.03 0.16 -5.43
C SER A 30 5.95 0.37 -4.38
N ILE A 31 6.09 -0.21 -3.19
CA ILE A 31 5.12 -0.01 -2.11
C ILE A 31 5.01 1.47 -1.72
N TRP A 32 6.09 2.23 -1.85
CA TRP A 32 6.10 3.63 -1.43
C TRP A 32 5.34 4.54 -2.38
N GLU A 33 5.35 4.22 -3.69
CA GLU A 33 4.48 4.88 -4.65
C GLU A 33 3.01 4.61 -4.32
N THR A 34 2.67 3.37 -3.97
CA THR A 34 1.32 2.99 -3.57
C THR A 34 0.92 3.66 -2.26
N TYR A 35 1.84 3.74 -1.30
CA TYR A 35 1.59 4.47 -0.05
C TYR A 35 1.21 5.92 -0.33
N SER A 36 2.01 6.62 -1.12
CA SER A 36 1.72 8.01 -1.52
C SER A 36 0.37 8.11 -2.21
N SER A 37 0.10 7.25 -3.19
CA SER A 37 -1.12 7.33 -3.97
C SER A 37 -2.37 7.05 -3.13
N PHE A 38 -2.32 6.07 -2.22
CA PHE A 38 -3.43 5.79 -1.31
C PHE A 38 -3.67 6.96 -0.36
N ALA A 39 -2.61 7.47 0.25
CA ALA A 39 -2.72 8.59 1.18
C ALA A 39 -3.31 9.85 0.52
N ASN A 40 -2.96 10.10 -0.73
CA ASN A 40 -3.43 11.27 -1.48
C ASN A 40 -4.80 11.09 -2.13
N THR A 41 -5.33 9.87 -2.18
CA THR A 41 -6.60 9.59 -2.86
C THR A 41 -7.69 9.18 -1.87
N GLN A 42 -7.86 7.89 -1.61
CA GLN A 42 -8.96 7.38 -0.78
C GLN A 42 -8.50 6.43 0.32
N GLY A 43 -7.18 6.29 0.51
CA GLY A 43 -6.67 5.25 1.38
C GLY A 43 -6.82 3.86 0.76
N GLY A 44 -6.51 2.83 1.51
CA GLY A 44 -6.66 1.46 1.04
C GLY A 44 -5.84 0.46 1.83
N TYR A 45 -5.81 -0.76 1.32
CA TYR A 45 -5.05 -1.86 1.89
C TYR A 45 -3.96 -2.32 0.94
N ILE A 46 -2.78 -2.56 1.48
CA ILE A 46 -1.71 -3.28 0.80
C ILE A 46 -1.56 -4.62 1.49
N LEU A 47 -1.62 -5.70 0.72
CA LEU A 47 -1.45 -7.06 1.23
C LEU A 47 -0.13 -7.63 0.70
N LEU A 48 0.76 -8.00 1.61
CA LEU A 48 2.03 -8.64 1.27
C LEU A 48 1.91 -10.14 1.50
N GLY A 49 2.44 -10.93 0.57
CA GLY A 49 2.34 -12.39 0.61
C GLY A 49 1.25 -12.94 -0.31
N ILE A 50 0.80 -12.15 -1.26
CA ILE A 50 -0.21 -12.53 -2.25
C ILE A 50 0.40 -12.44 -3.64
N SER A 51 0.26 -13.50 -4.42
CA SER A 51 0.63 -13.52 -5.84
C SER A 51 -0.62 -13.29 -6.69
N GLU A 52 -0.48 -12.53 -7.75
CA GLU A 52 -1.55 -12.27 -8.69
C GLU A 52 -1.21 -12.81 -10.07
N ASN A 53 -2.13 -13.56 -10.68
CA ASN A 53 -2.05 -13.95 -12.07
C ASN A 53 -2.90 -12.99 -12.91
N LEU A 54 -2.24 -12.04 -13.58
CA LEU A 54 -2.91 -11.00 -14.37
C LEU A 54 -3.65 -11.54 -15.58
N HIS A 55 -3.34 -12.77 -16.01
CA HIS A 55 -3.99 -13.42 -17.16
C HIS A 55 -5.22 -14.24 -16.76
N GLU A 56 -5.48 -14.41 -15.47
CA GLU A 56 -6.63 -15.19 -15.00
C GLU A 56 -7.87 -14.30 -14.94
N GLU A 57 -8.91 -14.69 -15.67
CA GLU A 57 -10.16 -13.94 -15.70
C GLU A 57 -11.06 -14.25 -14.49
N ASP A 58 -10.98 -15.48 -13.96
CA ASP A 58 -11.75 -15.85 -12.78
C ASP A 58 -11.12 -15.21 -11.54
N ILE A 59 -11.85 -14.28 -10.93
CA ILE A 59 -11.37 -13.54 -9.77
C ILE A 59 -11.00 -14.47 -8.60
N LEU A 60 -11.68 -15.60 -8.45
CA LEU A 60 -11.42 -16.56 -7.38
C LEU A 60 -10.07 -17.30 -7.57
N LYS A 61 -9.54 -17.31 -8.79
CA LYS A 61 -8.28 -17.98 -9.13
C LYS A 61 -7.15 -17.01 -9.38
N ARG A 62 -7.44 -15.72 -9.43
CA ARG A 62 -6.46 -14.68 -9.75
C ARG A 62 -5.39 -14.56 -8.67
N PHE A 63 -5.78 -14.70 -7.42
CA PHE A 63 -4.90 -14.47 -6.28
C PHE A 63 -4.55 -15.77 -5.59
N THR A 64 -3.27 -15.91 -5.24
CA THR A 64 -2.78 -17.05 -4.49
C THR A 64 -2.05 -16.55 -3.25
N VAL A 65 -2.40 -17.10 -2.09
CA VAL A 65 -1.68 -16.80 -0.84
C VAL A 65 -0.37 -17.57 -0.87
N VAL A 66 0.73 -16.86 -1.04
CA VAL A 66 2.08 -17.48 -1.04
C VAL A 66 2.80 -17.24 0.28
N GLY A 67 2.39 -16.23 1.04
CA GLY A 67 2.97 -15.90 2.33
C GLY A 67 4.27 -15.12 2.25
N VAL A 68 4.59 -14.47 3.35
CA VAL A 68 5.86 -13.78 3.57
C VAL A 68 6.75 -14.71 4.40
N ASP A 69 7.99 -14.97 3.95
CA ASP A 69 8.86 -15.93 4.62
C ASP A 69 9.37 -15.43 5.97
N ASP A 70 9.68 -14.14 6.05
CA ASP A 70 10.17 -13.51 7.29
C ASP A 70 9.38 -12.23 7.57
N PRO A 71 8.18 -12.36 8.18
CA PRO A 71 7.34 -11.19 8.47
C PRO A 71 8.02 -10.18 9.38
N ARG A 72 8.80 -10.64 10.36
CA ARG A 72 9.49 -9.75 11.29
C ARG A 72 10.45 -8.82 10.56
N LYS A 73 11.24 -9.37 9.64
CA LYS A 73 12.19 -8.60 8.85
C LYS A 73 11.45 -7.59 7.95
N VAL A 74 10.41 -8.05 7.28
CA VAL A 74 9.59 -7.18 6.41
C VAL A 74 9.00 -6.02 7.20
N LEU A 75 8.45 -6.30 8.37
CA LEU A 75 7.87 -5.26 9.24
C LEU A 75 8.93 -4.28 9.74
N THR A 76 10.11 -4.78 10.14
CA THR A 76 11.21 -3.91 10.58
C THR A 76 11.64 -2.98 9.45
N ASP A 77 11.85 -3.52 8.26
CA ASP A 77 12.24 -2.73 7.09
C ASP A 77 11.16 -1.71 6.72
N PHE A 78 9.90 -2.11 6.78
CA PHE A 78 8.78 -1.23 6.49
C PHE A 78 8.74 -0.03 7.45
N TRP A 79 8.78 -0.28 8.77
CA TRP A 79 8.73 0.79 9.75
C TRP A 79 9.97 1.69 9.70
N ASN A 80 11.14 1.12 9.46
CA ASN A 80 12.36 1.92 9.30
C ASN A 80 12.26 2.87 8.12
N THR A 81 11.70 2.42 7.00
CA THR A 81 11.58 3.24 5.79
C THR A 81 10.51 4.31 5.93
N ILE A 82 9.34 3.96 6.47
CA ILE A 82 8.25 4.94 6.62
C ILE A 82 8.62 6.07 7.59
N ASN A 83 9.51 5.78 8.53
CA ASN A 83 10.00 6.79 9.48
C ASN A 83 11.28 7.48 9.03
N SER A 84 11.75 7.19 7.82
CA SER A 84 12.94 7.82 7.25
C SER A 84 12.58 9.01 6.37
N GLU A 85 13.63 9.65 5.81
CA GLU A 85 13.45 10.74 4.85
C GLU A 85 12.86 10.31 3.52
N LYS A 86 12.77 9.00 3.29
CA LYS A 86 12.16 8.44 2.07
C LYS A 86 10.70 8.87 1.93
N VAL A 87 9.99 9.03 3.04
CA VAL A 87 8.55 9.29 3.07
C VAL A 87 8.30 10.58 3.84
N SER A 88 7.48 11.47 3.29
CA SER A 88 7.23 12.80 3.87
C SER A 88 6.49 12.77 5.19
N ALA A 89 5.63 11.77 5.40
CA ALA A 89 4.86 11.64 6.64
C ALA A 89 4.46 10.19 6.88
N ASN A 90 4.58 9.76 8.14
CA ASN A 90 4.05 8.48 8.58
C ASN A 90 2.63 8.71 9.12
N LEU A 91 1.62 8.23 8.37
CA LEU A 91 0.21 8.36 8.75
C LEU A 91 -0.29 7.16 9.56
N LEU A 92 0.54 6.13 9.75
CA LEU A 92 0.10 4.86 10.28
C LEU A 92 0.23 4.81 11.80
N ARG A 93 -0.71 4.10 12.41
CA ARG A 93 -0.63 3.65 13.80
C ARG A 93 -0.19 2.19 13.80
N ASP A 94 0.25 1.70 14.96
CA ASP A 94 0.72 0.32 15.08
C ASP A 94 -0.35 -0.69 14.62
N GLU A 95 -1.61 -0.44 14.95
CA GLU A 95 -2.73 -1.31 14.58
C GLU A 95 -3.05 -1.33 13.09
N ASP A 96 -2.50 -0.40 12.31
CA ASP A 96 -2.70 -0.38 10.85
C ASP A 96 -1.88 -1.44 10.14
N VAL A 97 -0.91 -2.04 10.80
CA VAL A 97 -0.02 -3.05 10.23
C VAL A 97 -0.12 -4.33 11.04
N GLU A 98 -0.58 -5.40 10.40
CA GLU A 98 -0.85 -6.67 11.05
C GLU A 98 -0.27 -7.83 10.26
N THR A 99 0.21 -8.85 10.95
CA THR A 99 0.53 -10.15 10.34
C THR A 99 -0.64 -11.10 10.62
N ILE A 100 -1.18 -11.69 9.56
CA ILE A 100 -2.38 -12.51 9.63
C ILE A 100 -2.07 -13.89 9.07
N ASP A 101 -2.38 -14.95 9.85
CA ASP A 101 -2.26 -16.32 9.39
C ASP A 101 -3.43 -16.63 8.45
N VAL A 102 -3.12 -16.94 7.20
CA VAL A 102 -4.09 -17.38 6.20
C VAL A 102 -3.69 -18.78 5.74
N GLU A 103 -4.37 -19.78 6.25
CA GLU A 103 -4.13 -21.19 5.92
C GLU A 103 -2.68 -21.62 6.14
N GLY A 104 -2.09 -21.20 7.26
CA GLY A 104 -0.73 -21.54 7.64
C GLY A 104 0.35 -20.67 7.00
N ARG A 105 -0.04 -19.62 6.28
CA ARG A 105 0.91 -18.70 5.63
C ARG A 105 0.70 -17.30 6.18
N ASP A 106 1.80 -16.58 6.38
CA ASP A 106 1.77 -15.22 6.92
C ASP A 106 1.52 -14.19 5.83
N VAL A 107 0.46 -13.42 5.98
CA VAL A 107 0.12 -12.29 5.12
C VAL A 107 0.26 -11.03 5.97
N VAL A 108 0.99 -10.03 5.46
CA VAL A 108 1.08 -8.72 6.11
C VAL A 108 0.03 -7.80 5.51
N SER A 109 -0.86 -7.29 6.34
CA SER A 109 -1.89 -6.33 5.95
C SER A 109 -1.49 -4.94 6.41
N ILE A 110 -1.46 -3.99 5.48
CA ILE A 110 -1.13 -2.59 5.76
C ILE A 110 -2.32 -1.75 5.37
N HIS A 111 -2.97 -1.13 6.36
CA HIS A 111 -4.04 -0.17 6.12
C HIS A 111 -3.47 1.23 6.02
N ILE A 112 -3.69 1.89 4.88
CA ILE A 112 -3.22 3.25 4.67
C ILE A 112 -4.44 4.17 4.67
N PRO A 113 -4.55 5.08 5.67
CA PRO A 113 -5.65 6.03 5.70
C PRO A 113 -5.46 7.10 4.65
N GLN A 114 -6.57 7.71 4.22
CA GLN A 114 -6.49 8.93 3.43
C GLN A 114 -5.94 10.05 4.32
N ALA A 115 -4.96 10.77 3.82
CA ALA A 115 -4.41 11.91 4.55
C ALA A 115 -5.44 13.03 4.67
N ASP A 116 -5.41 13.73 5.80
CA ASP A 116 -6.12 15.00 5.96
C ASP A 116 -5.57 16.00 4.95
N TYR A 117 -6.41 16.90 4.44
CA TYR A 117 -5.99 17.89 3.45
C TYR A 117 -4.79 18.72 3.91
N ARG A 118 -4.63 18.91 5.21
CA ARG A 118 -3.50 19.65 5.79
C ARG A 118 -2.18 18.90 5.68
N ASN A 119 -2.23 17.58 5.47
CA ASN A 119 -1.06 16.71 5.35
C ASN A 119 -0.78 16.29 3.90
N LYS A 120 -1.57 16.76 2.94
CA LYS A 120 -1.33 16.48 1.52
C LYS A 120 -0.45 17.54 0.89
N PRO A 121 0.41 17.19 -0.06
CA PRO A 121 0.60 15.82 -0.56
C PRO A 121 1.49 15.00 0.37
N VAL A 122 1.22 13.70 0.42
CA VAL A 122 2.16 12.72 0.97
C VAL A 122 3.04 12.27 -0.18
N TYR A 123 4.36 12.46 -0.05
CA TYR A 123 5.29 12.24 -1.14
C TYR A 123 6.51 11.45 -0.70
N ILE A 124 7.27 10.97 -1.67
CA ILE A 124 8.47 10.18 -1.44
C ILE A 124 9.68 10.85 -2.10
N ASN A 125 10.87 10.41 -1.70
CA ASN A 125 12.14 10.83 -2.29
C ASN A 125 12.45 12.32 -2.10
N GLY A 126 11.86 12.96 -1.09
CA GLY A 126 12.22 14.33 -0.71
C GLY A 126 11.74 15.43 -1.64
N ASN A 127 10.89 15.12 -2.62
CA ASN A 127 10.42 16.10 -3.60
C ASN A 127 8.93 15.93 -3.87
N ALA A 128 8.13 16.89 -3.41
CA ALA A 128 6.69 16.84 -3.57
C ALA A 128 6.26 16.83 -5.04
N PHE A 129 6.96 17.54 -5.91
CA PHE A 129 6.57 17.65 -7.31
C PHE A 129 6.88 16.39 -8.13
N LYS A 130 7.90 15.63 -7.73
CA LYS A 130 8.29 14.39 -8.43
C LYS A 130 7.89 13.13 -7.68
N GLY A 131 7.61 13.25 -6.38
CA GLY A 131 7.37 12.10 -5.51
C GLY A 131 5.93 11.97 -5.02
N SER A 132 5.00 12.78 -5.52
CA SER A 132 3.58 12.66 -5.16
C SER A 132 2.83 11.83 -6.20
N PHE A 133 2.07 10.86 -5.69
CA PHE A 133 1.31 9.93 -6.54
C PHE A 133 -0.16 10.00 -6.19
N LYS A 134 -0.99 9.65 -7.18
CA LYS A 134 -2.43 9.47 -7.01
C LYS A 134 -2.83 8.07 -7.45
N ARG A 135 -3.88 7.54 -6.85
CA ARG A 135 -4.44 6.25 -7.22
C ARG A 135 -5.56 6.45 -8.22
N ASN A 136 -5.48 5.75 -9.34
CA ASN A 136 -6.55 5.73 -10.32
C ASN A 136 -6.69 4.31 -10.84
N HIS A 137 -7.87 3.72 -10.68
CA HIS A 137 -8.10 2.29 -10.94
C HIS A 137 -7.12 1.45 -10.12
N GLU A 138 -6.33 0.61 -10.76
CA GLU A 138 -5.34 -0.25 -10.11
C GLU A 138 -3.93 0.33 -10.14
N GLY A 139 -3.76 1.56 -10.60
CA GLY A 139 -2.45 2.14 -10.85
C GLY A 139 -2.09 3.33 -9.99
N ASP A 140 -0.80 3.49 -9.82
CA ASP A 140 -0.20 4.63 -9.14
C ASP A 140 0.37 5.57 -10.21
N TYR A 141 -0.07 6.80 -10.24
CA TYR A 141 0.33 7.78 -11.25
C TYR A 141 0.91 9.01 -10.58
N HIS A 142 1.93 9.59 -11.19
CA HIS A 142 2.45 10.87 -10.71
C HIS A 142 1.35 11.92 -10.72
N CYS A 143 1.28 12.70 -9.64
CA CYS A 143 0.43 13.89 -9.62
C CYS A 143 1.01 14.93 -10.58
N THR A 144 0.13 15.68 -11.22
CA THR A 144 0.56 16.83 -12.03
C THR A 144 1.13 17.91 -11.12
N GLU A 145 1.98 18.78 -11.67
CA GLU A 145 2.51 19.91 -10.92
C GLU A 145 1.39 20.79 -10.36
N GLN A 146 0.35 21.02 -11.16
CA GLN A 146 -0.79 21.81 -10.72
C GLN A 146 -1.52 21.15 -9.55
N ALA A 147 -1.75 19.85 -9.61
CA ALA A 147 -2.40 19.11 -8.51
C ALA A 147 -1.59 19.22 -7.23
N VAL A 148 -0.26 19.10 -7.31
CA VAL A 148 0.61 19.26 -6.15
C VAL A 148 0.52 20.67 -5.57
N ARG A 149 0.56 21.69 -6.41
CA ARG A 149 0.42 23.10 -5.98
C ARG A 149 -0.90 23.33 -5.28
N GLU A 150 -1.99 22.76 -5.80
CA GLU A 150 -3.30 22.88 -5.19
C GLU A 150 -3.35 22.23 -3.81
N MET A 151 -2.77 21.05 -3.65
CA MET A 151 -2.69 20.40 -2.35
C MET A 151 -1.88 21.21 -1.34
N ILE A 152 -0.75 21.77 -1.76
CA ILE A 152 0.08 22.62 -0.90
C ILE A 152 -0.69 23.88 -0.50
N ARG A 153 -1.37 24.51 -1.45
CA ARG A 153 -2.16 25.71 -1.18
C ARG A 153 -3.30 25.46 -0.21
N ASP A 154 -3.95 24.30 -0.34
CA ASP A 154 -5.13 23.96 0.47
C ASP A 154 -4.75 23.41 1.86
N ALA A 155 -3.49 23.14 2.08
CA ALA A 155 -2.99 22.59 3.35
C ALA A 155 -3.11 23.61 4.52
#